data_dd1ed7996e9353485fd64aac87f4e840
#
_entry.id   dd1ed7996e9353485fd64aac87f4e840
#
_cell.length_a   1.000
_cell.length_b   1.000
_cell.length_c   1.000
_cell.angle_alpha   90.00
_cell.angle_beta   90.00
_cell.angle_gamma   90.00
#
_symmetry.space_group_name_H-M   'P 1'
#
loop_
_entity.id
_entity.type
_entity.pdbx_description
1 polymer ?
#
loop_
_entity_poly.entity_id
_entity_poly.type
_entity_poly.pdbx_seq_one_letter_code
_entity_poly.pdbx_strand_id
1 'polypeptide(L)'
;MTTLAKADAATTDTVGTHAASPVRTDATWLAAHWMPFTGNRQFKADPRIIVEAKGAYLTDSEGRKILDGLSGLWCVGLGHGRSEIAEAIGRQAATLDYAPAFQFGHPGSFALANRIKDLTPAGLDHVFFTDSGSEAADTALK
;
A
#
# COMPACT_ATOMS: atom_id res chain seq x y z
N MET A 1 -27.75 43.16 1.25
CA MET A 1 -26.33 43.23 1.71
C MET A 1 -26.15 42.19 2.80
N THR A 2 -25.68 41.00 2.46
CA THR A 2 -25.45 39.91 3.43
C THR A 2 -23.97 39.58 3.36
N THR A 3 -23.30 39.91 4.44
CA THR A 3 -21.84 39.73 4.62
C THR A 3 -21.52 38.25 4.78
N LEU A 4 -20.81 37.68 3.84
CA LEU A 4 -20.22 36.33 3.95
C LEU A 4 -19.03 36.37 4.92
N ALA A 5 -19.15 35.64 6.01
CA ALA A 5 -18.08 35.43 6.98
C ALA A 5 -16.93 34.65 6.35
N LYS A 6 -15.75 35.17 6.57
CA LYS A 6 -14.46 34.63 6.19
C LYS A 6 -14.18 33.36 7.03
N ALA A 7 -14.01 32.23 6.37
CA ALA A 7 -13.58 31.01 7.04
C ALA A 7 -12.08 31.11 7.33
N ASP A 8 -11.74 30.98 8.60
CA ASP A 8 -10.36 31.03 9.13
C ASP A 8 -9.61 29.73 8.91
N ALA A 9 -8.35 29.96 8.60
CA ALA A 9 -7.14 29.20 8.96
C ALA A 9 -7.14 27.67 8.93
N ALA A 10 -6.37 27.18 7.97
CA ALA A 10 -5.82 25.84 7.92
C ALA A 10 -5.15 25.43 9.24
N THR A 11 -5.72 24.44 9.90
CA THR A 11 -5.04 23.67 10.94
C THR A 11 -4.07 22.75 10.21
N THR A 12 -2.78 23.02 10.30
CA THR A 12 -1.71 22.10 9.92
C THR A 12 -1.71 20.97 10.96
N ASP A 13 -2.46 19.92 10.71
CA ASP A 13 -2.28 18.67 11.44
C ASP A 13 -0.90 18.11 11.09
N THR A 14 0.04 18.35 12.00
CA THR A 14 1.28 17.60 12.04
C THR A 14 0.91 16.13 12.22
N VAL A 15 1.22 15.30 11.23
CA VAL A 15 1.16 13.84 11.34
C VAL A 15 2.00 13.47 12.57
N GLY A 16 1.30 13.22 13.67
CA GLY A 16 1.93 12.82 14.92
C GLY A 16 2.72 11.55 14.70
N THR A 17 3.97 11.55 15.11
CA THR A 17 4.75 10.32 15.24
C THR A 17 4.02 9.43 16.24
N HIS A 18 3.21 8.50 15.72
CA HIS A 18 2.67 7.43 16.54
C HIS A 18 3.86 6.67 17.11
N ALA A 19 4.13 6.86 18.39
CA ALA A 19 5.03 5.97 19.10
C ALA A 19 4.48 4.54 18.90
N ALA A 20 5.26 3.71 18.21
CA ALA A 20 4.83 2.36 17.92
C ALA A 20 4.52 1.66 19.24
N SER A 21 3.30 1.18 19.39
CA SER A 21 2.92 0.32 20.52
C SER A 21 3.91 -0.85 20.60
N PRO A 22 4.29 -1.32 21.78
CA PRO A 22 5.23 -2.43 21.91
C PRO A 22 4.73 -3.63 21.11
N VAL A 23 5.62 -4.22 20.33
CA VAL A 23 5.30 -5.38 19.48
C VAL A 23 4.95 -6.56 20.37
N ARG A 24 3.74 -7.09 20.20
CA ARG A 24 3.29 -8.27 20.94
C ARG A 24 3.65 -9.53 20.15
N THR A 25 4.24 -10.51 20.85
CA THR A 25 4.62 -11.80 20.29
C THR A 25 4.07 -12.97 21.10
N ASP A 26 3.16 -12.69 22.06
CA ASP A 26 2.53 -13.73 22.87
C ASP A 26 1.61 -14.63 22.01
N ALA A 27 1.56 -15.89 22.38
CA ALA A 27 0.86 -16.94 21.64
C ALA A 27 -0.64 -16.62 21.42
N THR A 28 -1.29 -15.97 22.40
CA THR A 28 -2.70 -15.58 22.30
C THR A 28 -2.91 -14.53 21.22
N TRP A 29 -2.02 -13.53 21.16
CA TRP A 29 -2.09 -12.49 20.16
C TRP A 29 -1.84 -13.01 18.75
N LEU A 30 -0.87 -13.92 18.59
CA LEU A 30 -0.53 -14.53 17.30
C LEU A 30 -1.56 -15.55 16.80
N ALA A 31 -2.39 -16.09 17.68
CA ALA A 31 -3.27 -17.24 17.37
C ALA A 31 -4.25 -16.95 16.23
N ALA A 32 -4.88 -15.79 16.24
CA ALA A 32 -5.98 -15.46 15.33
C ALA A 32 -5.59 -15.34 13.87
N HIS A 33 -4.32 -14.99 13.57
CA HIS A 33 -3.88 -14.82 12.18
C HIS A 33 -3.40 -16.16 11.60
N TRP A 34 -4.08 -16.60 10.53
CA TRP A 34 -3.63 -17.73 9.71
C TRP A 34 -2.74 -17.20 8.59
N MET A 35 -1.43 -17.42 8.71
CA MET A 35 -0.47 -16.96 7.73
C MET A 35 -0.43 -17.89 6.52
N PRO A 36 -0.55 -17.37 5.29
CA PRO A 36 -0.44 -18.17 4.08
C PRO A 36 1.01 -18.66 3.86
N PHE A 37 1.17 -19.77 3.16
CA PHE A 37 2.47 -20.36 2.79
C PHE A 37 3.45 -20.52 3.95
N THR A 38 2.95 -20.66 5.18
CA THR A 38 3.74 -20.67 6.41
C THR A 38 3.36 -21.85 7.29
N GLY A 39 4.34 -22.54 7.84
CA GLY A 39 4.13 -23.51 8.93
C GLY A 39 3.70 -22.78 10.21
N ASN A 40 2.41 -22.45 10.35
CA ASN A 40 1.90 -21.54 11.36
C ASN A 40 2.27 -21.91 12.80
N ARG A 41 2.26 -23.20 13.14
CA ARG A 41 2.64 -23.66 14.47
C ARG A 41 4.11 -23.38 14.77
N GLN A 42 4.98 -23.68 13.83
CA GLN A 42 6.41 -23.46 13.97
C GLN A 42 6.75 -21.97 14.01
N PHE A 43 6.18 -21.19 13.09
CA PHE A 43 6.40 -19.74 13.05
C PHE A 43 5.94 -19.05 14.35
N LYS A 44 4.76 -19.41 14.88
CA LYS A 44 4.23 -18.81 16.10
C LYS A 44 4.95 -19.19 17.38
N ALA A 45 5.75 -20.26 17.36
CA ALA A 45 6.63 -20.64 18.48
C ALA A 45 7.90 -19.77 18.53
N ASP A 46 8.38 -19.28 17.39
CA ASP A 46 9.56 -18.40 17.27
C ASP A 46 9.31 -17.37 16.15
N PRO A 47 8.48 -16.34 16.41
CA PRO A 47 7.98 -15.46 15.37
C PRO A 47 9.01 -14.40 14.99
N ARG A 48 9.31 -14.28 13.71
CA ARG A 48 10.05 -13.14 13.16
C ARG A 48 9.07 -12.07 12.71
N ILE A 49 8.93 -11.02 13.49
CA ILE A 49 8.01 -9.92 13.21
C ILE A 49 8.79 -8.74 12.61
N ILE A 50 8.43 -8.34 11.41
CA ILE A 50 9.01 -7.16 10.76
C ILE A 50 8.22 -5.94 11.21
N VAL A 51 8.94 -4.91 11.67
CA VAL A 51 8.35 -3.68 12.25
C VAL A 51 8.69 -2.42 11.45
N GLU A 52 9.73 -2.47 10.63
CA GLU A 52 10.15 -1.33 9.81
C GLU A 52 10.76 -1.84 8.49
N ALA A 53 10.67 -1.02 7.45
CA ALA A 53 11.34 -1.27 6.19
C ALA A 53 11.83 0.05 5.57
N LYS A 54 13.08 0.08 5.08
CA LYS A 54 13.65 1.26 4.41
C LYS A 54 14.70 0.87 3.37
N GLY A 55 14.56 1.40 2.16
CA GLY A 55 15.45 1.07 1.06
C GLY A 55 15.40 -0.43 0.75
N ALA A 56 16.52 -1.12 0.87
CA ALA A 56 16.62 -2.57 0.65
C ALA A 56 16.65 -3.38 1.97
N TYR A 57 16.25 -2.79 3.10
CA TYR A 57 16.35 -3.45 4.39
C TYR A 57 15.01 -3.49 5.12
N LEU A 58 14.77 -4.63 5.75
CA LEU A 58 13.73 -4.86 6.74
C LEU A 58 14.35 -4.79 8.14
N THR A 59 13.60 -4.33 9.13
CA THR A 59 14.00 -4.39 10.54
C THR A 59 12.98 -5.22 11.30
N ASP A 60 13.44 -6.21 12.05
CA ASP A 60 12.56 -7.02 12.88
C ASP A 60 12.33 -6.42 14.28
N SER A 61 11.46 -7.05 15.06
CA SER A 61 11.11 -6.62 16.41
C SER A 61 12.25 -6.64 17.41
N GLU A 62 13.38 -7.30 17.09
CA GLU A 62 14.61 -7.34 17.88
C GLU A 62 15.63 -6.30 17.40
N GLY A 63 15.29 -5.48 16.40
CA GLY A 63 16.17 -4.47 15.82
C GLY A 63 17.18 -5.00 14.81
N ARG A 64 17.11 -6.27 14.42
CA ARG A 64 18.02 -6.85 13.43
C ARG A 64 17.63 -6.37 12.03
N LYS A 65 18.63 -5.96 11.26
CA LYS A 65 18.45 -5.57 9.85
C LYS A 65 18.63 -6.78 8.95
N ILE A 66 17.65 -6.99 8.08
CA ILE A 66 17.60 -8.10 7.13
C ILE A 66 17.57 -7.50 5.72
N LEU A 67 18.50 -7.92 4.87
CA LEU A 67 18.48 -7.53 3.46
C LEU A 67 17.29 -8.17 2.75
N ASP A 68 16.44 -7.35 2.15
CA ASP A 68 15.35 -7.82 1.30
C ASP A 68 15.84 -8.03 -0.13
N GLY A 69 16.39 -9.20 -0.39
CA GLY A 69 16.89 -9.60 -1.71
C GLY A 69 15.80 -9.96 -2.72
N LEU A 70 14.53 -9.96 -2.31
CA LEU A 70 13.38 -10.30 -3.17
C LEU A 70 12.46 -9.09 -3.45
N SER A 71 12.83 -7.89 -2.97
CA SER A 71 12.02 -6.68 -3.11
C SER A 71 10.57 -6.89 -2.66
N GLY A 72 10.36 -7.48 -1.47
CA GLY A 72 9.03 -7.80 -0.95
C GLY A 72 8.25 -8.77 -1.84
N LEU A 73 8.91 -9.75 -2.43
CA LEU A 73 8.37 -10.66 -3.45
C LEU A 73 7.84 -9.89 -4.68
N TRP A 74 8.73 -9.06 -5.26
CA TRP A 74 8.52 -8.21 -6.46
C TRP A 74 7.57 -7.02 -6.29
N CYS A 75 7.10 -6.74 -5.07
CA CYS A 75 6.14 -5.67 -4.82
C CYS A 75 6.77 -4.29 -4.58
N VAL A 76 8.05 -4.23 -4.20
CA VAL A 76 8.76 -3.00 -3.79
C VAL A 76 10.05 -2.78 -4.57
N GLY A 77 10.01 -2.93 -5.88
CA GLY A 77 11.17 -2.76 -6.76
C GLY A 77 11.87 -1.39 -6.68
N LEU A 78 11.19 -0.36 -6.18
CA LEU A 78 11.74 0.98 -5.93
C LEU A 78 12.38 1.13 -4.55
N GLY A 79 12.33 0.10 -3.72
CA GLY A 79 12.73 0.12 -2.32
C GLY A 79 11.61 0.54 -1.35
N HIS A 80 11.78 0.14 -0.11
CA HIS A 80 10.84 0.42 0.97
C HIS A 80 10.90 1.87 1.45
N GLY A 81 9.80 2.34 2.03
CA GLY A 81 9.74 3.62 2.75
C GLY A 81 9.93 4.85 1.86
N ARG A 82 9.42 4.82 0.63
CA ARG A 82 9.44 5.94 -0.30
C ARG A 82 8.42 6.99 0.13
N SER A 83 8.91 8.11 0.68
CA SER A 83 8.05 9.17 1.22
C SER A 83 7.15 9.78 0.16
N GLU A 84 7.65 9.99 -1.04
CA GLU A 84 6.88 10.54 -2.16
C GLU A 84 5.68 9.69 -2.57
N ILE A 85 5.80 8.36 -2.45
CA ILE A 85 4.69 7.43 -2.70
C ILE A 85 3.68 7.47 -1.54
N ALA A 86 4.17 7.41 -0.30
CA ALA A 86 3.32 7.46 0.88
C ALA A 86 2.50 8.75 0.95
N GLU A 87 3.13 9.90 0.66
CA GLU A 87 2.46 11.19 0.59
C GLU A 87 1.42 11.25 -0.55
N ALA A 88 1.72 10.70 -1.73
CA ALA A 88 0.77 10.65 -2.84
C ALA A 88 -0.47 9.81 -2.47
N ILE A 89 -0.27 8.65 -1.84
CA ILE A 89 -1.36 7.80 -1.34
C ILE A 89 -2.19 8.55 -0.29
N GLY A 90 -1.54 9.20 0.68
CA GLY A 90 -2.22 9.96 1.74
C GLY A 90 -3.06 11.11 1.18
N ARG A 91 -2.53 11.88 0.26
CA ARG A 91 -3.28 12.96 -0.43
C ARG A 91 -4.48 12.43 -1.19
N GLN A 92 -4.30 11.33 -1.95
CA GLN A 92 -5.39 10.75 -2.72
C GLN A 92 -6.48 10.17 -1.81
N ALA A 93 -6.12 9.45 -0.76
CA ALA A 93 -7.06 8.89 0.20
C ALA A 93 -7.88 9.98 0.93
N ALA A 94 -7.24 11.11 1.25
CA ALA A 94 -7.92 12.25 1.88
C ALA A 94 -8.85 13.01 0.92
N THR A 95 -8.61 12.95 -0.40
CA THR A 95 -9.40 13.64 -1.41
C THR A 95 -10.56 12.77 -1.94
N LEU A 96 -10.24 11.54 -2.29
CA LEU A 96 -11.17 10.54 -2.80
C LEU A 96 -10.56 9.16 -2.58
N ASP A 97 -11.02 8.46 -1.56
CA ASP A 97 -10.59 7.12 -1.17
C ASP A 97 -11.21 6.03 -2.07
N TYR A 98 -12.47 6.20 -2.42
CA TYR A 98 -13.22 5.24 -3.23
C TYR A 98 -14.30 5.92 -4.10
N ALA A 99 -14.44 5.43 -5.32
CA ALA A 99 -15.59 5.68 -6.17
C ALA A 99 -15.98 4.36 -6.89
N PRO A 100 -17.27 3.96 -6.87
CA PRO A 100 -17.68 2.73 -7.53
C PRO A 100 -17.51 2.85 -9.05
N ALA A 101 -16.94 1.83 -9.69
CA ALA A 101 -16.69 1.80 -11.13
C ALA A 101 -17.96 1.46 -11.97
N PHE A 102 -19.15 1.62 -11.39
CA PHE A 102 -20.44 1.40 -12.07
C PHE A 102 -20.97 2.71 -12.61
N GLN A 103 -20.59 3.08 -13.82
CA GLN A 103 -20.93 4.33 -14.51
C GLN A 103 -20.36 5.62 -13.86
N PHE A 104 -19.48 5.48 -12.88
CA PHE A 104 -18.70 6.57 -12.33
C PHE A 104 -17.24 6.46 -12.74
N GLY A 105 -16.61 7.59 -13.00
CA GLY A 105 -15.19 7.66 -13.35
C GLY A 105 -14.36 8.30 -12.24
N HIS A 106 -13.08 7.97 -12.20
CA HIS A 106 -12.10 8.53 -11.29
C HIS A 106 -10.95 9.13 -12.11
N PRO A 107 -10.59 10.43 -11.92
CA PRO A 107 -9.56 11.07 -12.73
C PRO A 107 -8.22 10.33 -12.71
N GLY A 108 -7.82 9.80 -11.54
CA GLY A 108 -6.56 9.06 -11.38
C GLY A 108 -6.51 7.77 -12.20
N SER A 109 -7.62 7.03 -12.31
CA SER A 109 -7.66 5.79 -13.11
C SER A 109 -7.48 6.07 -14.61
N PHE A 110 -8.12 7.12 -15.13
CA PHE A 110 -7.94 7.53 -16.52
C PHE A 110 -6.52 8.03 -16.80
N ALA A 111 -5.96 8.82 -15.89
CA ALA A 111 -4.59 9.30 -16.01
C ALA A 111 -3.57 8.13 -16.03
N LEU A 112 -3.75 7.16 -15.12
CA LEU A 112 -2.90 5.97 -15.07
C LEU A 112 -3.06 5.12 -16.33
N ALA A 113 -4.28 4.87 -16.80
CA ALA A 113 -4.53 4.11 -18.02
C ALA A 113 -3.83 4.74 -19.24
N ASN A 114 -3.94 6.06 -19.41
CA ASN A 114 -3.24 6.76 -20.50
C ASN A 114 -1.70 6.65 -20.36
N ARG A 115 -1.19 6.76 -19.12
CA ARG A 115 0.25 6.59 -18.90
C ARG A 115 0.76 5.19 -19.21
N ILE A 116 -0.03 4.16 -18.89
CA ILE A 116 0.29 2.76 -19.24
C ILE A 116 0.27 2.59 -20.76
N LYS A 117 -0.78 3.08 -21.43
CA LYS A 117 -0.87 3.07 -22.89
C LYS A 117 0.36 3.64 -23.58
N ASP A 118 0.92 4.75 -23.07
CA ASP A 118 2.13 5.37 -23.63
C ASP A 118 3.38 4.48 -23.51
N LEU A 119 3.36 3.48 -22.65
CA LEU A 119 4.47 2.55 -22.37
C LEU A 119 4.30 1.19 -23.04
N THR A 120 3.10 0.87 -23.52
CA THR A 120 2.80 -0.42 -24.16
C THR A 120 3.10 -0.40 -25.66
N PRO A 121 3.32 -1.56 -26.28
CA PRO A 121 3.42 -1.67 -27.74
C PRO A 121 2.17 -1.16 -28.45
N ALA A 122 2.32 -0.67 -29.69
CA ALA A 122 1.22 -0.19 -30.51
C ALA A 122 0.13 -1.26 -30.66
N GLY A 123 -1.13 -0.86 -30.52
CA GLY A 123 -2.29 -1.74 -30.57
C GLY A 123 -2.80 -2.23 -29.21
N LEU A 124 -2.05 -1.98 -28.12
CA LEU A 124 -2.52 -2.23 -26.75
C LEU A 124 -3.00 -0.91 -26.13
N ASP A 125 -4.17 -0.45 -26.54
CA ASP A 125 -4.69 0.89 -26.27
C ASP A 125 -5.69 0.97 -25.12
N HIS A 126 -6.05 -0.16 -24.53
CA HIS A 126 -7.06 -0.25 -23.47
C HIS A 126 -6.50 -0.94 -22.25
N VAL A 127 -6.80 -0.40 -21.07
CA VAL A 127 -6.32 -0.90 -19.78
C VAL A 127 -7.51 -1.29 -18.90
N PHE A 128 -7.50 -2.51 -18.42
CA PHE A 128 -8.44 -3.01 -17.42
C PHE A 128 -7.68 -3.30 -16.13
N PHE A 129 -8.07 -2.66 -15.04
CA PHE A 129 -7.42 -2.83 -13.74
C PHE A 129 -8.02 -4.01 -12.97
N THR A 130 -7.15 -4.81 -12.35
CA THR A 130 -7.51 -5.94 -11.48
C THR A 130 -6.68 -5.89 -10.21
N ASP A 131 -7.06 -6.64 -9.18
CA ASP A 131 -6.39 -6.64 -7.89
C ASP A 131 -5.21 -7.63 -7.81
N SER A 132 -5.09 -8.56 -8.77
CA SER A 132 -4.01 -9.54 -8.80
C SER A 132 -3.65 -9.99 -10.22
N GLY A 133 -2.45 -10.57 -10.37
CA GLY A 133 -2.02 -11.17 -11.63
C GLY A 133 -2.90 -12.34 -12.07
N SER A 134 -3.40 -13.13 -11.12
CA SER A 134 -4.32 -14.26 -11.41
C SER A 134 -5.65 -13.76 -11.97
N GLU A 135 -6.22 -12.70 -11.40
CA GLU A 135 -7.43 -12.06 -11.92
C GLU A 135 -7.20 -11.42 -13.29
N ALA A 136 -6.03 -10.82 -13.49
CA ALA A 136 -5.66 -10.26 -14.78
C ALA A 136 -5.61 -11.35 -15.87
N ALA A 137 -4.98 -12.49 -15.58
CA ALA A 137 -4.92 -13.61 -16.51
C ALA A 137 -6.30 -14.20 -16.79
N ASP A 138 -7.12 -14.44 -15.77
CA ASP A 138 -8.48 -14.95 -15.90
C ASP A 138 -9.38 -13.98 -16.72
N THR A 139 -9.27 -12.70 -16.46
CA THR A 139 -10.01 -11.67 -17.20
C THR A 139 -9.58 -11.57 -18.66
N ALA A 140 -8.28 -11.70 -18.95
CA ALA A 140 -7.76 -11.67 -20.31
C ALA A 140 -8.19 -12.87 -21.17
N LEU A 141 -8.53 -13.99 -20.53
CA LEU A 141 -8.99 -15.22 -21.21
C LEU A 141 -10.49 -15.24 -21.47
N LYS A 142 -11.26 -14.35 -20.91
CA LYS A 142 -12.72 -14.21 -21.11
C LYS A 142 -13.07 -13.41 -22.34
#